data_38e852ab4e260f7c7fdd6192330427b6
#
_entry.id   38e852ab4e260f7c7fdd6192330427b6
#
_cell.length_a   1.000
_cell.length_b   1.000
_cell.length_c   1.000
_cell.angle_alpha   90.00
_cell.angle_beta   90.00
_cell.angle_gamma   90.00
#
_symmetry.space_group_name_H-M   'P 1'
#
loop_
_entity.id
_entity.type
_entity.pdbx_description
1 polymer ?
#
loop_
_entity_poly.entity_id
_entity_poly.type
_entity_poly.pdbx_seq_one_letter_code
_entity_poly.pdbx_strand_id
1 'polypeptide(L)'
;MAKKVKVMDKRKIRGIRRRWLINSVGVVLMVLVLALATFSAAIWSYYYSSTMSDLQRRASTQASGFASYTRSQYWTNAQSAVQRFEEKTKLELQFLDTTGSVQYSSNDLAAGTTPDTQDIRDALANQDASAWIGSDPDTGERIVAASAPIVYHGQTVAVVRYVTSLRAIDRQFVLAVGLACLLGVIVLSLVYFSNLYFVRSIVEPLASITETARLIADGSYGVQIEKKYDDEIGELTDTINDMSLKIKQSEKTQSEFISSVSHELRTPLTAITGWAETIQSGELKNPEDVQKGMDIIVSEA
;
A
#
# COMPACT_ATOMS: atom_id res chain seq x y z
N MET A 1 15.19 4.96 46.56
CA MET A 1 14.12 4.07 46.05
C MET A 1 13.67 4.58 44.68
N ALA A 2 14.07 3.91 43.60
CA ALA A 2 13.72 4.29 42.25
C ALA A 2 12.26 3.92 41.99
N LYS A 3 11.38 4.91 41.85
CA LYS A 3 9.97 4.75 41.47
C LYS A 3 9.91 4.32 40.00
N LYS A 4 9.64 3.02 39.74
CA LYS A 4 9.37 2.49 38.40
C LYS A 4 8.24 3.30 37.75
N VAL A 5 8.56 4.04 36.71
CA VAL A 5 7.59 4.77 35.87
C VAL A 5 6.63 3.75 35.28
N LYS A 6 5.36 3.92 35.58
CA LYS A 6 4.22 3.07 35.18
C LYS A 6 4.11 3.08 33.65
N VAL A 7 4.10 1.89 33.08
CA VAL A 7 3.99 1.63 31.64
C VAL A 7 2.94 2.53 30.99
N MET A 8 3.37 3.28 29.97
CA MET A 8 2.58 4.15 29.10
C MET A 8 1.24 3.55 28.68
N ASP A 9 0.18 4.33 28.76
CA ASP A 9 -1.13 3.94 28.21
C ASP A 9 -1.06 3.81 26.68
N LYS A 10 -0.98 2.57 26.23
CA LYS A 10 -0.90 2.16 24.80
C LYS A 10 -2.05 2.70 23.93
N ARG A 11 -3.09 3.29 24.53
CA ARG A 11 -4.26 3.80 23.78
C ARG A 11 -4.02 5.12 23.06
N LYS A 12 -3.17 6.02 23.59
CA LYS A 12 -2.90 7.34 22.96
C LYS A 12 -1.99 7.26 21.73
N ILE A 13 -1.05 6.33 21.69
CA ILE A 13 -0.15 6.11 20.53
C ILE A 13 -0.88 5.53 19.32
N ARG A 14 -2.02 4.89 19.51
CA ARG A 14 -2.83 4.32 18.43
C ARG A 14 -3.28 5.33 17.37
N GLY A 15 -3.45 6.62 17.70
CA GLY A 15 -3.95 7.63 16.77
C GLY A 15 -2.98 7.95 15.62
N ILE A 16 -1.74 8.36 15.94
CA ILE A 16 -0.73 8.76 14.94
C ILE A 16 -0.22 7.54 14.17
N ARG A 17 0.14 6.46 14.89
CA ARG A 17 0.59 5.20 14.30
C ARG A 17 -0.41 4.64 13.29
N ARG A 18 -1.71 4.60 13.65
CA ARG A 18 -2.76 4.08 12.78
C ARG A 18 -2.99 4.97 11.56
N ARG A 19 -3.02 6.29 11.75
CA ARG A 19 -3.21 7.24 10.64
C ARG A 19 -2.06 7.18 9.65
N TRP A 20 -0.83 7.14 10.14
CA TRP A 20 0.36 7.03 9.29
C TRP A 20 0.40 5.72 8.51
N LEU A 21 0.19 4.57 9.17
CA LEU A 21 0.15 3.26 8.52
C LEU A 21 -0.94 3.19 7.45
N ILE A 22 -2.15 3.61 7.75
CA ILE A 22 -3.26 3.56 6.79
C ILE A 22 -2.97 4.48 5.59
N ASN A 23 -2.49 5.69 5.83
CA ASN A 23 -2.20 6.63 4.75
C ASN A 23 -1.05 6.15 3.87
N SER A 24 0.08 5.75 4.46
CA SER A 24 1.28 5.32 3.73
C SER A 24 1.04 4.01 2.97
N VAL A 25 0.54 2.96 3.64
CA VAL A 25 0.28 1.65 3.01
C VAL A 25 -0.90 1.74 2.06
N GLY A 26 -1.94 2.53 2.38
CA GLY A 26 -3.11 2.71 1.54
C GLY A 26 -2.81 3.38 0.20
N VAL A 27 -1.99 4.43 0.21
CA VAL A 27 -1.57 5.12 -1.02
C VAL A 27 -0.72 4.18 -1.89
N VAL A 28 0.26 3.48 -1.31
CA VAL A 28 1.10 2.53 -2.05
C VAL A 28 0.27 1.38 -2.62
N LEU A 29 -0.65 0.84 -1.83
CA LEU A 29 -1.57 -0.22 -2.30
C LEU A 29 -2.42 0.26 -3.48
N MET A 30 -3.00 1.46 -3.39
CA MET A 30 -3.80 2.05 -4.47
C MET A 30 -2.97 2.20 -5.76
N VAL A 31 -1.74 2.71 -5.67
CA VAL A 31 -0.84 2.86 -6.82
C VAL A 31 -0.48 1.50 -7.41
N LEU A 32 -0.17 0.51 -6.57
CA LEU A 32 0.15 -0.85 -7.04
C LEU A 32 -1.03 -1.52 -7.74
N VAL A 33 -2.24 -1.38 -7.20
CA VAL A 33 -3.46 -1.93 -7.84
C VAL A 33 -3.69 -1.27 -9.19
N LEU A 34 -3.56 0.05 -9.28
CA LEU A 34 -3.70 0.78 -10.55
C LEU A 34 -2.63 0.35 -11.56
N ALA A 35 -1.37 0.25 -11.12
CA ALA A 35 -0.26 -0.20 -11.96
C ALA A 35 -0.47 -1.64 -12.46
N LEU A 36 -0.92 -2.55 -11.59
CA LEU A 36 -1.21 -3.93 -11.96
C LEU A 36 -2.38 -4.03 -12.95
N ALA A 37 -3.43 -3.23 -12.75
CA ALA A 37 -4.58 -3.19 -13.65
C ALA A 37 -4.19 -2.68 -15.04
N THR A 38 -3.44 -1.58 -15.12
CA THR A 38 -2.96 -1.02 -16.40
C THR A 38 -1.98 -1.95 -17.10
N PHE A 39 -1.06 -2.57 -16.36
CA PHE A 39 -0.14 -3.57 -16.89
C PHE A 39 -0.86 -4.80 -17.42
N SER A 40 -1.83 -5.34 -16.68
CA SER A 40 -2.64 -6.48 -17.09
C SER A 40 -3.45 -6.16 -18.36
N ALA A 41 -4.08 -4.99 -18.42
CA ALA A 41 -4.81 -4.54 -19.61
C ALA A 41 -3.90 -4.36 -20.84
N ALA A 42 -2.70 -3.79 -20.64
CA ALA A 42 -1.73 -3.60 -21.72
C ALA A 42 -1.23 -4.94 -22.27
N ILE A 43 -0.88 -5.90 -21.41
CA ILE A 43 -0.45 -7.25 -21.81
C ILE A 43 -1.60 -7.99 -22.50
N TRP A 44 -2.80 -7.90 -21.94
CA TRP A 44 -3.98 -8.51 -22.57
C TRP A 44 -4.18 -7.96 -23.99
N SER A 45 -4.20 -6.64 -24.15
CA SER A 45 -4.31 -6.00 -25.46
C SER A 45 -3.19 -6.42 -26.41
N TYR A 46 -1.94 -6.44 -25.94
CA TYR A 46 -0.79 -6.81 -26.76
C TYR A 46 -0.88 -8.24 -27.30
N TYR A 47 -1.13 -9.22 -26.43
CA TYR A 47 -1.14 -10.63 -26.85
C TYR A 47 -2.41 -11.01 -27.59
N TYR A 48 -3.58 -10.69 -27.05
CA TYR A 48 -4.85 -11.19 -27.64
C TYR A 48 -5.28 -10.37 -28.85
N SER A 49 -5.26 -9.03 -28.79
CA SER A 49 -5.65 -8.18 -29.92
C SER A 49 -4.67 -8.32 -31.09
N SER A 50 -3.37 -8.46 -30.82
CA SER A 50 -2.37 -8.68 -31.86
C SER A 50 -2.59 -10.01 -32.58
N THR A 51 -2.85 -11.08 -31.82
CA THR A 51 -3.13 -12.42 -32.42
C THR A 51 -4.41 -12.40 -33.24
N MET A 52 -5.49 -11.79 -32.71
CA MET A 52 -6.74 -11.64 -33.48
C MET A 52 -6.51 -10.91 -34.79
N SER A 53 -5.86 -9.75 -34.77
CA SER A 53 -5.60 -8.94 -35.95
C SER A 53 -4.69 -9.66 -36.98
N ASP A 54 -3.70 -10.41 -36.48
CA ASP A 54 -2.82 -11.19 -37.36
C ASP A 54 -3.58 -12.30 -38.07
N LEU A 55 -4.38 -13.09 -37.35
CA LEU A 55 -5.18 -14.17 -37.93
C LEU A 55 -6.23 -13.62 -38.90
N GLN A 56 -6.91 -12.51 -38.55
CA GLN A 56 -7.89 -11.86 -39.41
C GLN A 56 -7.25 -11.40 -40.74
N ARG A 57 -6.07 -10.77 -40.66
CA ARG A 57 -5.31 -10.36 -41.84
C ARG A 57 -4.86 -11.55 -42.67
N ARG A 58 -4.37 -12.63 -42.05
CA ARG A 58 -4.01 -13.88 -42.76
C ARG A 58 -5.20 -14.49 -43.47
N ALA A 59 -6.33 -14.59 -42.78
CA ALA A 59 -7.58 -15.10 -43.36
C ALA A 59 -8.03 -14.26 -44.57
N SER A 60 -8.06 -12.94 -44.43
CA SER A 60 -8.40 -11.99 -45.48
C SER A 60 -7.47 -12.08 -46.71
N THR A 61 -6.14 -12.14 -46.45
CA THR A 61 -5.15 -12.27 -47.52
C THR A 61 -5.30 -13.59 -48.26
N GLN A 62 -5.49 -14.68 -47.53
CA GLN A 62 -5.71 -16.01 -48.13
C GLN A 62 -7.01 -16.05 -48.93
N ALA A 63 -8.11 -15.52 -48.39
CA ALA A 63 -9.41 -15.46 -49.06
C ALA A 63 -9.32 -14.65 -50.37
N SER A 64 -8.61 -13.51 -50.35
CA SER A 64 -8.40 -12.67 -51.54
C SER A 64 -7.59 -13.41 -52.62
N GLY A 65 -6.57 -14.17 -52.23
CA GLY A 65 -5.81 -15.02 -53.16
C GLY A 65 -6.66 -16.09 -53.81
N PHE A 66 -7.63 -16.64 -53.09
CA PHE A 66 -8.55 -17.68 -53.61
C PHE A 66 -9.69 -17.12 -54.46
N ALA A 67 -10.03 -15.85 -54.35
CA ALA A 67 -11.06 -15.20 -55.15
C ALA A 67 -10.76 -15.19 -56.68
N SER A 68 -9.50 -15.42 -57.06
CA SER A 68 -9.09 -15.50 -58.47
C SER A 68 -9.33 -16.88 -59.13
N TYR A 69 -9.62 -17.93 -58.35
CA TYR A 69 -9.84 -19.27 -58.89
C TYR A 69 -11.27 -19.48 -59.35
N THR A 70 -11.42 -20.27 -60.40
CA THR A 70 -12.75 -20.70 -60.87
C THR A 70 -13.33 -21.71 -59.88
N ARG A 71 -14.66 -21.80 -59.82
CA ARG A 71 -15.38 -22.68 -58.87
C ARG A 71 -14.96 -24.16 -58.99
N SER A 72 -14.57 -24.61 -60.17
CA SER A 72 -14.09 -25.98 -60.40
C SER A 72 -12.68 -26.25 -59.88
N GLN A 73 -11.83 -25.24 -59.83
CA GLN A 73 -10.43 -25.34 -59.35
C GLN A 73 -10.30 -25.05 -57.86
N TYR A 74 -11.32 -24.42 -57.26
CA TYR A 74 -11.27 -23.92 -55.87
C TYR A 74 -10.95 -25.03 -54.87
N TRP A 75 -11.72 -26.11 -54.86
CA TRP A 75 -11.56 -27.19 -53.88
C TRP A 75 -10.24 -27.95 -54.03
N THR A 76 -9.74 -28.14 -55.28
CA THR A 76 -8.44 -28.75 -55.53
C THR A 76 -7.30 -27.89 -54.99
N ASN A 77 -7.42 -26.56 -55.18
CA ASN A 77 -6.43 -25.64 -54.65
C ASN A 77 -6.52 -25.50 -53.11
N ALA A 78 -7.73 -25.55 -52.52
CA ALA A 78 -7.94 -25.58 -51.09
C ALA A 78 -7.28 -26.81 -50.43
N GLN A 79 -7.49 -27.99 -51.02
CA GLN A 79 -6.84 -29.22 -50.58
C GLN A 79 -5.30 -29.11 -50.65
N SER A 80 -4.77 -28.56 -51.75
CA SER A 80 -3.34 -28.38 -51.93
C SER A 80 -2.76 -27.38 -50.93
N ALA A 81 -3.50 -26.29 -50.63
CA ALA A 81 -3.10 -25.28 -49.64
C ALA A 81 -2.99 -25.86 -48.22
N VAL A 82 -4.01 -26.67 -47.84
CA VAL A 82 -4.03 -27.34 -46.53
C VAL A 82 -2.89 -28.36 -46.41
N GLN A 83 -2.60 -29.13 -47.48
CA GLN A 83 -1.49 -30.11 -47.45
C GLN A 83 -0.12 -29.46 -47.36
N ARG A 84 0.09 -28.33 -48.05
CA ARG A 84 1.35 -27.56 -48.04
C ARG A 84 1.50 -26.59 -46.87
N PHE A 85 0.50 -26.51 -46.01
CA PHE A 85 0.54 -25.59 -44.89
C PHE A 85 1.63 -26.02 -43.89
N GLU A 86 2.67 -25.17 -43.71
CA GLU A 86 3.85 -25.50 -42.92
C GLU A 86 3.66 -25.24 -41.42
N GLU A 87 2.80 -24.27 -41.05
CA GLU A 87 2.63 -23.83 -39.65
C GLU A 87 1.66 -24.70 -38.84
N LYS A 88 1.42 -25.96 -39.22
CA LYS A 88 0.43 -26.86 -38.62
C LYS A 88 0.55 -27.05 -37.10
N THR A 89 1.75 -26.85 -36.53
CA THR A 89 1.99 -26.96 -35.09
C THR A 89 1.51 -25.75 -34.28
N LYS A 90 1.28 -24.61 -34.95
CA LYS A 90 0.87 -23.35 -34.30
C LYS A 90 -0.51 -22.90 -34.72
N LEU A 91 -0.86 -23.16 -35.97
CA LEU A 91 -2.08 -22.68 -36.61
C LEU A 91 -2.77 -23.85 -37.31
N GLU A 92 -4.08 -23.83 -37.28
CA GLU A 92 -4.89 -24.69 -38.14
C GLU A 92 -5.50 -23.83 -39.24
N LEU A 93 -5.35 -24.31 -40.50
CA LEU A 93 -6.00 -23.73 -41.67
C LEU A 93 -7.17 -24.63 -42.09
N GLN A 94 -8.35 -24.03 -42.18
CA GLN A 94 -9.58 -24.69 -42.56
C GLN A 94 -10.22 -23.98 -43.76
N PHE A 95 -10.84 -24.75 -44.64
CA PHE A 95 -11.72 -24.28 -45.72
C PHE A 95 -13.12 -24.81 -45.47
N LEU A 96 -14.09 -23.91 -45.37
CA LEU A 96 -15.49 -24.21 -45.09
C LEU A 96 -16.35 -23.85 -46.29
N ASP A 97 -17.44 -24.55 -46.45
CA ASP A 97 -18.47 -24.17 -47.42
C ASP A 97 -19.39 -23.05 -46.90
N THR A 98 -20.36 -22.67 -47.70
CA THR A 98 -21.33 -21.60 -47.36
C THR A 98 -22.30 -21.96 -46.23
N THR A 99 -22.32 -23.21 -45.79
CA THR A 99 -23.09 -23.69 -44.64
C THR A 99 -22.29 -23.67 -43.35
N GLY A 100 -21.00 -23.31 -43.43
CA GLY A 100 -20.06 -23.35 -42.28
C GLY A 100 -19.50 -24.74 -42.01
N SER A 101 -19.66 -25.69 -42.94
CA SER A 101 -19.12 -27.05 -42.83
C SER A 101 -17.68 -27.11 -43.33
N VAL A 102 -16.79 -27.70 -42.55
CA VAL A 102 -15.37 -27.88 -42.87
C VAL A 102 -15.24 -28.92 -44.00
N GLN A 103 -14.63 -28.52 -45.10
CA GLN A 103 -14.32 -29.39 -46.22
C GLN A 103 -12.86 -29.89 -46.17
N TYR A 104 -11.94 -29.05 -45.80
CA TYR A 104 -10.52 -29.34 -45.63
C TYR A 104 -9.95 -28.68 -44.40
N SER A 105 -9.13 -29.43 -43.64
CA SER A 105 -8.40 -28.95 -42.47
C SER A 105 -6.93 -29.39 -42.51
N SER A 106 -6.02 -28.55 -42.02
CA SER A 106 -4.59 -28.88 -41.90
C SER A 106 -4.28 -29.82 -40.73
N ASN A 107 -5.17 -29.97 -39.76
CA ASN A 107 -5.01 -30.78 -38.57
C ASN A 107 -6.00 -31.96 -38.50
N ASP A 108 -6.35 -32.51 -39.67
CA ASP A 108 -7.18 -33.72 -39.82
C ASP A 108 -8.57 -33.65 -39.15
N LEU A 109 -9.12 -32.45 -38.96
CA LEU A 109 -10.51 -32.30 -38.56
C LEU A 109 -11.42 -32.95 -39.64
N ALA A 110 -12.36 -33.75 -39.20
CA ALA A 110 -13.20 -34.52 -40.11
C ALA A 110 -14.00 -33.60 -41.05
N ALA A 111 -14.00 -33.93 -42.34
CA ALA A 111 -14.85 -33.25 -43.31
C ALA A 111 -16.31 -33.39 -42.91
N GLY A 112 -17.08 -32.30 -43.01
CA GLY A 112 -18.48 -32.24 -42.60
C GLY A 112 -18.70 -31.72 -41.15
N THR A 113 -17.66 -31.55 -40.37
CA THR A 113 -17.76 -30.85 -39.05
C THR A 113 -18.20 -29.42 -39.25
N THR A 114 -19.13 -28.93 -38.42
CA THR A 114 -19.65 -27.55 -38.47
C THR A 114 -19.35 -26.86 -37.14
N PRO A 115 -18.17 -26.24 -36.98
CA PRO A 115 -17.87 -25.45 -35.79
C PRO A 115 -18.74 -24.19 -35.79
N ASP A 116 -19.83 -24.18 -35.05
CA ASP A 116 -20.76 -23.04 -34.97
C ASP A 116 -20.20 -21.91 -34.07
N THR A 117 -19.17 -21.22 -34.55
CA THR A 117 -18.51 -20.13 -33.85
C THR A 117 -18.84 -18.78 -34.46
N GLN A 118 -18.69 -17.73 -33.68
CA GLN A 118 -19.11 -16.36 -34.04
C GLN A 118 -18.33 -15.83 -35.27
N ASP A 119 -17.04 -16.12 -35.40
CA ASP A 119 -16.22 -15.73 -36.56
C ASP A 119 -16.78 -16.21 -37.88
N ILE A 120 -17.28 -17.45 -37.92
CA ILE A 120 -17.90 -18.04 -39.14
C ILE A 120 -19.22 -17.35 -39.43
N ARG A 121 -20.09 -17.20 -38.43
CA ARG A 121 -21.40 -16.55 -38.62
C ARG A 121 -21.25 -15.10 -39.09
N ASP A 122 -20.36 -14.35 -38.49
CA ASP A 122 -20.12 -12.95 -38.85
C ASP A 122 -19.50 -12.83 -40.24
N ALA A 123 -18.54 -13.71 -40.60
CA ALA A 123 -17.93 -13.70 -41.91
C ALA A 123 -18.93 -14.01 -43.03
N LEU A 124 -19.86 -14.94 -42.79
CA LEU A 124 -20.91 -15.28 -43.75
C LEU A 124 -21.99 -14.19 -43.86
N ALA A 125 -22.37 -13.57 -42.73
CA ALA A 125 -23.42 -12.56 -42.68
C ALA A 125 -22.98 -11.21 -43.26
N ASN A 126 -21.75 -10.75 -42.88
CA ASN A 126 -21.25 -9.42 -43.19
C ASN A 126 -20.42 -9.38 -44.50
N GLN A 127 -20.07 -10.53 -45.05
CA GLN A 127 -19.14 -10.68 -46.18
C GLN A 127 -17.78 -10.00 -45.94
N ASP A 128 -17.33 -9.95 -44.68
CA ASP A 128 -16.05 -9.39 -44.27
C ASP A 128 -15.33 -10.34 -43.31
N ALA A 129 -14.04 -10.14 -43.16
CA ALA A 129 -13.22 -10.95 -42.23
C ALA A 129 -13.59 -10.65 -40.79
N SER A 130 -13.88 -11.70 -40.03
CA SER A 130 -14.20 -11.62 -38.60
C SER A 130 -13.25 -12.47 -37.77
N ALA A 131 -12.92 -12.03 -36.56
CA ALA A 131 -12.14 -12.79 -35.61
C ALA A 131 -12.86 -12.89 -34.26
N TRP A 132 -12.68 -14.02 -33.60
CA TRP A 132 -13.37 -14.34 -32.36
C TRP A 132 -12.43 -15.07 -31.40
N ILE A 133 -12.60 -14.79 -30.09
CA ILE A 133 -11.96 -15.51 -28.98
C ILE A 133 -13.04 -16.24 -28.21
N GLY A 134 -12.87 -17.54 -28.03
CA GLY A 134 -13.80 -18.33 -27.23
C GLY A 134 -13.28 -19.74 -26.97
N SER A 135 -14.20 -20.62 -26.58
CA SER A 135 -13.88 -22.02 -26.39
C SER A 135 -14.36 -22.81 -27.62
N ASP A 136 -13.47 -23.65 -28.13
CA ASP A 136 -13.81 -24.58 -29.20
C ASP A 136 -14.96 -25.49 -28.75
N PRO A 137 -16.04 -25.60 -29.53
CA PRO A 137 -17.22 -26.36 -29.14
C PRO A 137 -16.96 -27.88 -28.93
N ASP A 138 -15.99 -28.44 -29.63
CA ASP A 138 -15.73 -29.90 -29.62
C ASP A 138 -14.71 -30.27 -28.52
N THR A 139 -13.68 -29.45 -28.35
CA THR A 139 -12.57 -29.74 -27.42
C THR A 139 -12.65 -29.00 -26.10
N GLY A 140 -13.46 -27.92 -26.01
CA GLY A 140 -13.51 -27.01 -24.88
C GLY A 140 -12.25 -26.16 -24.71
N GLU A 141 -11.26 -26.26 -25.58
CA GLU A 141 -10.03 -25.50 -25.55
C GLU A 141 -10.27 -24.03 -25.90
N ARG A 142 -9.59 -23.11 -25.19
CA ARG A 142 -9.64 -21.69 -25.56
C ARG A 142 -8.84 -21.45 -26.83
N ILE A 143 -9.49 -20.86 -27.81
CA ILE A 143 -8.92 -20.58 -29.13
C ILE A 143 -9.17 -19.15 -29.58
N VAL A 144 -8.33 -18.69 -30.50
CA VAL A 144 -8.62 -17.57 -31.39
C VAL A 144 -8.91 -18.17 -32.76
N ALA A 145 -10.03 -17.79 -33.34
CA ALA A 145 -10.37 -18.12 -34.70
C ALA A 145 -10.63 -16.86 -35.51
N ALA A 146 -10.23 -16.86 -36.76
CA ALA A 146 -10.53 -15.79 -37.71
C ALA A 146 -10.96 -16.36 -39.02
N SER A 147 -12.14 -15.95 -39.47
CA SER A 147 -12.79 -16.39 -40.70
C SER A 147 -12.88 -15.25 -41.71
N ALA A 148 -12.62 -15.53 -42.99
CA ALA A 148 -12.77 -14.58 -44.07
C ALA A 148 -13.53 -15.22 -45.23
N PRO A 149 -14.57 -14.56 -45.79
CA PRO A 149 -15.32 -15.08 -46.92
C PRO A 149 -14.50 -14.98 -48.19
N ILE A 150 -14.58 -16.02 -49.01
CA ILE A 150 -14.09 -16.02 -50.39
C ILE A 150 -15.24 -15.58 -51.27
N VAL A 151 -15.11 -14.37 -51.82
CA VAL A 151 -16.17 -13.76 -52.63
C VAL A 151 -15.81 -13.88 -54.09
N TYR A 152 -16.71 -14.47 -54.90
CA TYR A 152 -16.60 -14.58 -56.34
C TYR A 152 -17.85 -13.95 -56.99
N HIS A 153 -17.66 -12.97 -57.85
CA HIS A 153 -18.77 -12.20 -58.50
C HIS A 153 -19.83 -11.66 -57.49
N GLY A 154 -19.38 -11.19 -56.32
CA GLY A 154 -20.27 -10.62 -55.29
C GLY A 154 -21.01 -11.63 -54.43
N GLN A 155 -20.74 -12.94 -54.61
CA GLN A 155 -21.32 -13.99 -53.76
C GLN A 155 -20.24 -14.73 -52.99
N THR A 156 -20.48 -15.00 -51.73
CA THR A 156 -19.63 -15.87 -50.92
C THR A 156 -19.73 -17.29 -51.42
N VAL A 157 -18.59 -17.88 -51.81
CA VAL A 157 -18.50 -19.25 -52.32
C VAL A 157 -17.93 -20.23 -51.32
N ALA A 158 -17.15 -19.73 -50.36
CA ALA A 158 -16.55 -20.50 -49.27
C ALA A 158 -15.98 -19.54 -48.20
N VAL A 159 -15.46 -20.10 -47.11
CA VAL A 159 -14.80 -19.36 -46.03
C VAL A 159 -13.43 -19.97 -45.77
N VAL A 160 -12.42 -19.13 -45.64
CA VAL A 160 -11.12 -19.50 -45.09
C VAL A 160 -11.11 -19.19 -43.58
N ARG A 161 -10.68 -20.13 -42.79
CA ARG A 161 -10.58 -19.98 -41.35
C ARG A 161 -9.20 -20.36 -40.86
N TYR A 162 -8.62 -19.51 -39.97
CA TYR A 162 -7.43 -19.81 -39.20
C TYR A 162 -7.82 -19.96 -37.73
N VAL A 163 -7.30 -21.02 -37.10
CA VAL A 163 -7.54 -21.28 -35.66
C VAL A 163 -6.21 -21.46 -34.95
N THR A 164 -6.08 -20.93 -33.75
CA THR A 164 -4.92 -21.16 -32.89
C THR A 164 -5.34 -21.34 -31.44
N SER A 165 -4.59 -22.19 -30.72
CA SER A 165 -4.77 -22.41 -29.31
C SER A 165 -4.25 -21.21 -28.50
N LEU A 166 -5.03 -20.76 -27.52
CA LEU A 166 -4.62 -19.72 -26.56
C LEU A 166 -3.79 -20.27 -25.42
N ARG A 167 -3.60 -21.57 -25.28
CA ARG A 167 -2.88 -22.18 -24.12
C ARG A 167 -1.51 -21.58 -23.84
N ALA A 168 -0.72 -21.34 -24.89
CA ALA A 168 0.62 -20.75 -24.75
C ALA A 168 0.54 -19.29 -24.33
N ILE A 169 -0.38 -18.53 -24.91
CA ILE A 169 -0.63 -17.11 -24.60
C ILE A 169 -1.15 -16.96 -23.16
N ASP A 170 -2.15 -17.76 -22.78
CA ASP A 170 -2.69 -17.78 -21.42
C ASP A 170 -1.61 -18.09 -20.38
N ARG A 171 -0.73 -19.06 -20.66
CA ARG A 171 0.39 -19.36 -19.77
C ARG A 171 1.36 -18.18 -19.62
N GLN A 172 1.72 -17.51 -20.71
CA GLN A 172 2.60 -16.34 -20.67
C GLN A 172 1.95 -15.17 -19.93
N PHE A 173 0.65 -14.94 -20.15
CA PHE A 173 -0.14 -13.94 -19.45
C PHE A 173 -0.15 -14.20 -17.94
N VAL A 174 -0.48 -15.41 -17.51
CA VAL A 174 -0.52 -15.79 -16.09
C VAL A 174 0.87 -15.64 -15.43
N LEU A 175 1.93 -16.04 -16.14
CA LEU A 175 3.30 -15.87 -15.62
C LEU A 175 3.69 -14.39 -15.47
N ALA A 176 3.39 -13.57 -16.48
CA ALA A 176 3.71 -12.13 -16.43
C ALA A 176 2.95 -11.41 -15.31
N VAL A 177 1.65 -11.65 -15.19
CA VAL A 177 0.82 -11.08 -14.12
C VAL A 177 1.23 -11.63 -12.76
N GLY A 178 1.55 -12.93 -12.67
CA GLY A 178 2.04 -13.56 -11.44
C GLY A 178 3.36 -12.95 -10.95
N LEU A 179 4.32 -12.70 -11.84
CA LEU A 179 5.57 -12.02 -11.51
C LEU A 179 5.32 -10.57 -11.06
N ALA A 180 4.42 -9.84 -11.73
CA ALA A 180 4.06 -8.49 -11.33
C ALA A 180 3.39 -8.46 -9.94
N CYS A 181 2.52 -9.41 -9.62
CA CYS A 181 1.93 -9.58 -8.30
C CYS A 181 3.00 -9.87 -7.23
N LEU A 182 3.96 -10.76 -7.52
CA LEU A 182 5.06 -11.07 -6.62
C LEU A 182 5.90 -9.83 -6.29
N LEU A 183 6.26 -9.04 -7.30
CA LEU A 183 6.95 -7.76 -7.12
C LEU A 183 6.12 -6.79 -6.26
N GLY A 184 4.82 -6.71 -6.51
CA GLY A 184 3.90 -5.91 -5.69
C GLY A 184 3.90 -6.31 -4.22
N VAL A 185 3.90 -7.60 -3.91
CA VAL A 185 3.99 -8.12 -2.53
C VAL A 185 5.33 -7.76 -1.88
N ILE A 186 6.45 -7.85 -2.63
CA ILE A 186 7.77 -7.45 -2.13
C ILE A 186 7.78 -5.96 -1.78
N VAL A 187 7.27 -5.08 -2.66
CA VAL A 187 7.20 -3.64 -2.41
C VAL A 187 6.33 -3.33 -1.19
N LEU A 188 5.16 -3.95 -1.06
CA LEU A 188 4.30 -3.78 0.12
C LEU A 188 4.99 -4.23 1.41
N SER A 189 5.74 -5.33 1.37
CA SER A 189 6.51 -5.82 2.52
C SER A 189 7.58 -4.81 2.92
N LEU A 190 8.35 -4.28 1.97
CA LEU A 190 9.37 -3.25 2.22
C LEU A 190 8.75 -1.99 2.84
N VAL A 191 7.64 -1.51 2.30
CA VAL A 191 6.90 -0.36 2.84
C VAL A 191 6.40 -0.64 4.26
N TYR A 192 5.88 -1.84 4.52
CA TYR A 192 5.42 -2.23 5.85
C TYR A 192 6.57 -2.24 6.87
N PHE A 193 7.71 -2.85 6.56
CA PHE A 193 8.87 -2.88 7.44
C PHE A 193 9.48 -1.49 7.65
N SER A 194 9.55 -0.67 6.60
CA SER A 194 9.99 0.73 6.69
C SER A 194 9.08 1.54 7.64
N ASN A 195 7.76 1.36 7.55
CA ASN A 195 6.83 2.01 8.47
C ASN A 195 6.98 1.53 9.93
N LEU A 196 7.25 0.24 10.15
CA LEU A 196 7.54 -0.27 11.49
C LEU A 196 8.81 0.35 12.08
N TYR A 197 9.85 0.48 11.26
CA TYR A 197 11.09 1.13 11.65
C TYR A 197 10.84 2.61 12.02
N PHE A 198 10.14 3.36 11.18
CA PHE A 198 9.78 4.76 11.43
C PHE A 198 8.99 4.94 12.74
N VAL A 199 8.03 4.07 13.00
CA VAL A 199 7.26 4.13 14.26
C VAL A 199 8.15 3.92 15.47
N ARG A 200 9.09 2.99 15.42
CA ARG A 200 9.98 2.67 16.53
C ARG A 200 11.09 3.70 16.74
N SER A 201 11.62 4.27 15.64
CA SER A 201 12.75 5.19 15.70
C SER A 201 12.34 6.65 15.96
N ILE A 202 11.12 7.03 15.58
CA ILE A 202 10.67 8.44 15.67
C ILE A 202 9.42 8.59 16.55
N VAL A 203 8.34 7.86 16.24
CA VAL A 203 7.03 8.09 16.88
C VAL A 203 7.04 7.69 18.36
N GLU A 204 7.63 6.55 18.70
CA GLU A 204 7.68 6.09 20.09
C GLU A 204 8.57 6.97 20.98
N PRO A 205 9.79 7.38 20.57
CA PRO A 205 10.60 8.33 21.34
C PRO A 205 9.92 9.69 21.53
N LEU A 206 9.33 10.28 20.48
CA LEU A 206 8.59 11.55 20.61
C LEU A 206 7.41 11.45 21.59
N ALA A 207 6.70 10.32 21.59
CA ALA A 207 5.62 10.08 22.55
C ALA A 207 6.16 9.99 24.00
N SER A 208 7.32 9.37 24.20
CA SER A 208 7.98 9.30 25.50
C SER A 208 8.43 10.70 25.99
N ILE A 209 9.04 11.49 25.10
CA ILE A 209 9.43 12.88 25.39
C ILE A 209 8.20 13.72 25.80
N THR A 210 7.11 13.61 25.04
CA THR A 210 5.87 14.33 25.32
C THR A 210 5.27 13.95 26.67
N GLU A 211 5.30 12.67 27.05
CA GLU A 211 4.79 12.20 28.34
C GLU A 211 5.66 12.69 29.49
N THR A 212 7.00 12.65 29.34
CA THR A 212 7.92 13.16 30.35
C THR A 212 7.77 14.67 30.52
N ALA A 213 7.66 15.43 29.43
CA ALA A 213 7.39 16.87 29.51
C ALA A 213 6.09 17.18 30.26
N ARG A 214 5.05 16.34 30.10
CA ARG A 214 3.81 16.47 30.86
C ARG A 214 4.01 16.16 32.34
N LEU A 215 4.76 15.11 32.70
CA LEU A 215 5.09 14.79 34.08
C LEU A 215 5.85 15.95 34.76
N ILE A 216 6.78 16.59 34.03
CA ILE A 216 7.50 17.78 34.53
C ILE A 216 6.52 18.94 34.78
N ALA A 217 5.61 19.20 33.84
CA ALA A 217 4.58 20.24 33.98
C ALA A 217 3.62 19.97 35.15
N ASP A 218 3.35 18.71 35.46
CA ASP A 218 2.52 18.28 36.61
C ASP A 218 3.31 18.23 37.95
N GLY A 219 4.55 18.76 37.99
CA GLY A 219 5.37 18.87 39.21
C GLY A 219 6.28 17.66 39.49
N SER A 220 6.38 16.71 38.60
CA SER A 220 7.29 15.56 38.74
C SER A 220 8.69 15.91 38.22
N TYR A 221 9.42 16.72 38.94
CA TYR A 221 10.76 17.21 38.55
C TYR A 221 11.87 16.17 38.74
N GLY A 222 12.86 16.18 37.81
CA GLY A 222 14.02 15.29 37.83
C GLY A 222 13.76 13.91 37.25
N VAL A 223 12.61 13.70 36.58
CA VAL A 223 12.35 12.51 35.75
C VAL A 223 13.23 12.59 34.50
N GLN A 224 13.87 11.46 34.14
CA GLN A 224 14.73 11.37 32.96
C GLN A 224 14.23 10.34 31.99
N ILE A 225 14.47 10.58 30.69
CA ILE A 225 14.22 9.70 29.58
C ILE A 225 15.52 9.00 29.22
N GLU A 226 15.47 7.69 28.97
CA GLU A 226 16.62 6.95 28.48
C GLU A 226 16.92 7.35 27.02
N LYS A 227 18.12 7.86 26.76
CA LYS A 227 18.60 8.17 25.41
C LYS A 227 18.87 6.89 24.66
N LYS A 228 18.18 6.69 23.52
CA LYS A 228 18.31 5.49 22.68
C LYS A 228 19.03 5.74 21.36
N TYR A 229 19.10 6.98 20.92
CA TYR A 229 19.62 7.36 19.61
C TYR A 229 20.60 8.56 19.76
N ASP A 230 21.61 8.61 18.89
CA ASP A 230 22.56 9.72 18.79
C ASP A 230 22.26 10.58 17.53
N ASP A 231 21.01 11.01 17.44
CA ASP A 231 20.47 11.87 16.39
C ASP A 231 19.72 13.06 17.03
N GLU A 232 18.96 13.82 16.24
CA GLU A 232 18.17 14.97 16.69
C GLU A 232 17.14 14.58 17.76
N ILE A 233 16.66 13.34 17.76
CA ILE A 233 15.77 12.82 18.81
C ILE A 233 16.55 12.59 20.10
N GLY A 234 17.79 12.15 20.01
CA GLY A 234 18.71 12.02 21.13
C GLY A 234 19.05 13.36 21.73
N GLU A 235 19.35 14.38 20.92
CA GLU A 235 19.62 15.76 21.38
C GLU A 235 18.40 16.37 22.08
N LEU A 236 17.21 16.17 21.54
CA LEU A 236 15.96 16.58 22.16
C LEU A 236 15.75 15.88 23.52
N THR A 237 16.09 14.60 23.61
CA THR A 237 16.02 13.82 24.85
C THR A 237 16.94 14.39 25.90
N ASP A 238 18.19 14.69 25.56
CA ASP A 238 19.18 15.32 26.47
C ASP A 238 18.70 16.69 26.95
N THR A 239 18.19 17.52 26.03
CA THR A 239 17.66 18.85 26.34
C THR A 239 16.51 18.80 27.36
N ILE A 240 15.57 17.88 27.23
CA ILE A 240 14.45 17.69 28.15
C ILE A 240 14.94 17.16 29.50
N ASN A 241 15.92 16.24 29.50
CA ASN A 241 16.53 15.73 30.71
C ASN A 241 17.24 16.86 31.51
N ASP A 242 18.02 17.70 30.84
CA ASP A 242 18.71 18.84 31.43
C ASP A 242 17.71 19.86 32.00
N MET A 243 16.64 20.16 31.25
CA MET A 243 15.57 21.03 31.74
C MET A 243 14.93 20.47 33.01
N SER A 244 14.62 19.18 33.04
CA SER A 244 14.04 18.50 34.20
C SER A 244 14.92 18.59 35.44
N LEU A 245 16.24 18.42 35.28
CA LEU A 245 17.21 18.54 36.38
C LEU A 245 17.34 19.98 36.87
N LYS A 246 17.41 20.96 35.98
CA LYS A 246 17.49 22.40 36.36
C LYS A 246 16.26 22.86 37.13
N ILE A 247 15.05 22.44 36.71
CA ILE A 247 13.82 22.75 37.43
C ILE A 247 13.84 22.14 38.84
N LYS A 248 14.23 20.86 38.95
CA LYS A 248 14.35 20.18 40.24
C LYS A 248 15.30 20.88 41.17
N GLN A 249 16.46 21.33 40.65
CA GLN A 249 17.46 22.08 41.46
C GLN A 249 16.90 23.44 41.90
N SER A 250 16.23 24.16 41.01
CA SER A 250 15.60 25.44 41.33
C SER A 250 14.54 25.31 42.41
N GLU A 251 13.67 24.29 42.30
CA GLU A 251 12.61 24.02 43.27
C GLU A 251 13.19 23.66 44.64
N LYS A 252 14.28 22.85 44.68
CA LYS A 252 14.98 22.51 45.90
C LYS A 252 15.56 23.77 46.59
N THR A 253 16.26 24.62 45.83
CA THR A 253 16.84 25.87 46.34
C THR A 253 15.75 26.81 46.88
N GLN A 254 14.63 26.95 46.20
CA GLN A 254 13.49 27.74 46.65
C GLN A 254 12.89 27.21 47.96
N SER A 255 12.74 25.89 48.07
CA SER A 255 12.21 25.24 49.26
C SER A 255 13.15 25.42 50.47
N GLU A 256 14.46 25.25 50.25
CA GLU A 256 15.48 25.48 51.26
C GLU A 256 15.50 26.96 51.72
N PHE A 257 15.39 27.90 50.77
CA PHE A 257 15.30 29.33 51.08
C PHE A 257 14.08 29.66 51.93
N ILE A 258 12.87 29.18 51.51
CA ILE A 258 11.64 29.42 52.29
C ILE A 258 11.75 28.82 53.69
N SER A 259 12.32 27.61 53.82
CA SER A 259 12.53 26.96 55.10
C SER A 259 13.47 27.76 56.01
N SER A 260 14.60 28.23 55.45
CA SER A 260 15.58 29.04 56.18
C SER A 260 14.98 30.38 56.66
N VAL A 261 14.33 31.12 55.74
CA VAL A 261 13.66 32.39 56.09
C VAL A 261 12.58 32.16 57.16
N SER A 262 11.81 31.07 57.05
CA SER A 262 10.78 30.75 58.05
C SER A 262 11.39 30.50 59.47
N HIS A 263 12.53 29.82 59.50
CA HIS A 263 13.26 29.57 60.72
C HIS A 263 13.84 30.89 61.33
N GLU A 264 14.47 31.69 60.47
CA GLU A 264 15.08 32.96 60.84
C GLU A 264 14.04 33.98 61.33
N LEU A 265 12.82 33.96 60.77
CA LEU A 265 11.73 34.83 61.23
C LEU A 265 11.02 34.31 62.49
N ARG A 266 10.97 32.99 62.71
CA ARG A 266 10.26 32.36 63.82
C ARG A 266 10.95 32.75 65.18
N THR A 267 12.27 32.77 65.21
CA THR A 267 13.06 33.07 66.45
C THR A 267 12.75 34.46 66.99
N PRO A 268 12.93 35.55 66.21
CA PRO A 268 12.59 36.90 66.72
C PRO A 268 11.10 37.05 67.06
N LEU A 269 10.21 36.52 66.23
CA LEU A 269 8.75 36.53 66.47
C LEU A 269 8.39 35.83 67.79
N THR A 270 9.02 34.68 68.07
CA THR A 270 8.80 34.00 69.39
C THR A 270 9.27 34.81 70.56
N ALA A 271 10.44 35.48 70.44
CA ALA A 271 10.94 36.35 71.48
C ALA A 271 10.02 37.57 71.69
N ILE A 272 9.61 38.23 70.60
CA ILE A 272 8.70 39.39 70.69
C ILE A 272 7.35 38.95 71.30
N THR A 273 6.76 37.87 70.86
CA THR A 273 5.46 37.40 71.38
C THR A 273 5.58 36.99 72.85
N GLY A 274 6.62 36.24 73.22
CA GLY A 274 6.81 35.80 74.60
C GLY A 274 7.00 36.96 75.56
N TRP A 275 7.83 37.95 75.22
CA TRP A 275 8.01 39.17 76.07
C TRP A 275 6.76 40.04 76.12
N ALA A 276 6.03 40.17 74.97
CA ALA A 276 4.79 40.91 74.93
C ALA A 276 3.70 40.26 75.82
N GLU A 277 3.54 38.95 75.75
CA GLU A 277 2.61 38.19 76.64
C GLU A 277 3.00 38.30 78.11
N THR A 278 4.28 38.18 78.42
CA THR A 278 4.78 38.31 79.81
C THR A 278 4.54 39.72 80.40
N ILE A 279 4.72 40.75 79.58
CA ILE A 279 4.41 42.14 79.98
C ILE A 279 2.89 42.31 80.14
N GLN A 280 2.08 41.78 79.25
CA GLN A 280 0.62 41.90 79.28
C GLN A 280 -0.01 41.18 80.49
N SER A 281 0.54 40.02 80.88
CA SER A 281 0.03 39.23 82.00
C SER A 281 0.23 39.94 83.37
N GLY A 282 1.10 40.97 83.47
CA GLY A 282 1.40 41.70 84.70
C GLY A 282 2.22 40.89 85.71
N GLU A 283 2.86 39.80 85.28
CA GLU A 283 3.73 38.97 86.13
C GLU A 283 5.04 39.66 86.51
N LEU A 284 5.48 40.65 85.68
CA LEU A 284 6.69 41.45 85.96
C LEU A 284 6.39 42.56 86.94
N LYS A 285 6.81 42.42 88.24
CA LYS A 285 6.60 43.38 89.30
C LYS A 285 7.66 44.48 89.34
N ASN A 286 8.79 44.26 88.65
CA ASN A 286 9.91 45.22 88.67
C ASN A 286 9.88 46.06 87.35
N PRO A 287 9.88 47.43 87.45
CA PRO A 287 9.91 48.28 86.26
C PRO A 287 11.12 48.07 85.35
N GLU A 288 12.28 47.68 85.93
CA GLU A 288 13.49 47.39 85.16
C GLU A 288 13.32 46.14 84.24
N ASP A 289 12.56 45.11 84.66
CA ASP A 289 12.32 43.90 83.90
C ASP A 289 11.33 44.18 82.78
N VAL A 290 10.33 45.03 82.97
CA VAL A 290 9.44 45.54 81.95
C VAL A 290 10.20 46.28 80.83
N GLN A 291 11.16 47.19 81.30
CA GLN A 291 11.95 47.94 80.33
C GLN A 291 12.87 47.01 79.48
N LYS A 292 13.52 46.04 80.12
CA LYS A 292 14.32 45.03 79.40
C LYS A 292 13.50 44.25 78.38
N GLY A 293 12.28 43.83 78.74
CA GLY A 293 11.36 43.13 77.78
C GLY A 293 10.99 44.00 76.59
N MET A 294 10.73 45.30 76.86
CA MET A 294 10.45 46.24 75.75
C MET A 294 11.69 46.47 74.87
N ASP A 295 12.90 46.58 75.44
CA ASP A 295 14.13 46.75 74.67
C ASP A 295 14.44 45.55 73.83
N ILE A 296 14.13 44.31 74.27
CA ILE A 296 14.25 43.08 73.46
C ILE A 296 13.24 43.11 72.34
N ILE A 297 11.97 43.45 72.60
CA ILE A 297 10.94 43.54 71.54
C ILE A 297 11.38 44.55 70.47
N VAL A 298 11.89 45.68 70.82
CA VAL A 298 12.35 46.73 69.87
C VAL A 298 13.60 46.29 69.11
N SER A 299 14.51 45.52 69.73
CA SER A 299 15.72 45.05 69.08
C SER A 299 15.46 43.88 68.07
N GLU A 300 14.43 43.08 68.30
CA GLU A 300 14.07 41.94 67.46
C GLU A 300 13.05 42.31 66.36
N ALA A 301 12.37 43.46 66.44
CA ALA A 301 11.41 43.96 65.47
C ALA A 301 12.07 44.71 64.30
#